data_88f5babaeb5cef9537ef3e38325a77d2
#
_entry.id   88f5babaeb5cef9537ef3e38325a77d2
#
_cell.length_a   1.000
_cell.length_b   1.000
_cell.length_c   1.000
_cell.angle_alpha   90.00
_cell.angle_beta   90.00
_cell.angle_gamma   90.00
#
_symmetry.space_group_name_H-M   'P 1'
#
loop_
_entity.id
_entity.type
_entity.pdbx_description
1 polymer ?
#
loop_
_entity_poly.entity_id
_entity_poly.type
_entity_poly.pdbx_seq_one_letter_code
_entity_poly.pdbx_strand_id
1 'polypeptide(L)'
;MKMPSHLYLGYSSTELAQSPYASFYRDDFAPLPDHVKEALLTGGQAFELFLLLDRADELLEPGYWPLETGFGLGPDGSVQVFVLTQMPKVTPAMWDWWFAWHGSEAQRYKLWHPRAHISAKWADGRSDLNHYVGRTSEVVEYVGPELLSLTIRFVSPASMGLDENRLKRQGEVAICARGGIAGTPMETGWLIHHLRPTQNGCEMRSRFWLGGNNVRPRGMDNVFGKLMGRVAAHFNPLKANQGADLLVHCAQEMNHLAAFLPTLYEKFGPRSSA
;
A
#
# COMPACT_ATOMS: atom_id res chain seq x y z
N MET A 1 10.35 16.12 -22.11
CA MET A 1 10.82 16.74 -20.85
C MET A 1 11.99 15.91 -20.37
N LYS A 2 13.23 16.46 -20.25
CA LYS A 2 14.35 15.69 -19.71
C LYS A 2 14.09 15.41 -18.25
N MET A 3 14.06 14.14 -17.86
CA MET A 3 14.02 13.73 -16.46
C MET A 3 15.16 14.41 -15.70
N PRO A 4 14.91 14.95 -14.51
CA PRO A 4 15.99 15.47 -13.68
C PRO A 4 16.98 14.35 -13.41
N SER A 5 18.28 14.61 -13.64
CA SER A 5 19.38 13.63 -13.56
C SER A 5 19.67 13.07 -12.14
N HIS A 6 18.79 13.28 -11.19
CA HIS A 6 19.03 13.02 -9.76
C HIS A 6 17.96 12.17 -9.04
N LEU A 7 16.97 11.63 -9.77
CA LEU A 7 16.02 10.69 -9.18
C LEU A 7 16.60 9.28 -9.30
N TYR A 8 17.43 8.90 -8.31
CA TYR A 8 18.01 7.57 -8.26
C TYR A 8 16.96 6.56 -7.79
N LEU A 9 16.59 5.68 -8.69
CA LEU A 9 15.96 4.44 -8.32
C LEU A 9 17.02 3.49 -7.74
N GLY A 10 16.65 2.77 -6.70
CA GLY A 10 17.54 1.86 -6.01
C GLY A 10 18.59 2.56 -5.12
N TYR A 11 19.57 1.77 -4.69
CA TYR A 11 20.68 2.26 -3.89
C TYR A 11 21.80 2.80 -4.79
N SER A 12 22.30 3.98 -4.46
CA SER A 12 23.53 4.51 -5.02
C SER A 12 24.75 3.70 -4.53
N SER A 13 25.89 3.87 -5.20
CA SER A 13 27.15 3.23 -4.77
C SER A 13 27.53 3.59 -3.32
N THR A 14 27.23 4.83 -2.90
CA THR A 14 27.47 5.28 -1.52
C THR A 14 26.51 4.58 -0.55
N GLU A 15 25.23 4.46 -0.89
CA GLU A 15 24.26 3.74 -0.06
C GLU A 15 24.62 2.24 0.06
N LEU A 16 25.06 1.60 -1.02
CA LEU A 16 25.53 0.21 -0.99
C LEU A 16 26.76 0.03 -0.09
N ALA A 17 27.66 1.01 -0.05
CA ALA A 17 28.87 0.93 0.77
C ALA A 17 28.63 1.24 2.26
N GLN A 18 27.66 2.08 2.60
CA GLN A 18 27.52 2.67 3.94
C GLN A 18 26.22 2.31 4.65
N SER A 19 25.18 1.90 3.93
CA SER A 19 23.88 1.62 4.54
C SER A 19 23.93 0.35 5.40
N PRO A 20 23.39 0.38 6.63
CA PRO A 20 23.22 -0.82 7.44
C PRO A 20 22.26 -1.84 6.81
N TYR A 21 21.49 -1.41 5.80
CA TYR A 21 20.50 -2.22 5.08
C TYR A 21 21.03 -2.79 3.76
N ALA A 22 22.26 -2.44 3.36
CA ALA A 22 22.82 -2.81 2.05
C ALA A 22 22.79 -4.33 1.78
N SER A 23 22.98 -5.15 2.82
CA SER A 23 22.93 -6.61 2.70
C SER A 23 21.53 -7.17 2.37
N PHE A 24 20.49 -6.38 2.50
CA PHE A 24 19.10 -6.73 2.14
C PHE A 24 18.67 -6.14 0.80
N TYR A 25 19.47 -5.21 0.26
CA TYR A 25 19.15 -4.60 -1.02
C TYR A 25 19.26 -5.63 -2.16
N ARG A 26 18.20 -5.70 -2.96
CA ARG A 26 18.12 -6.54 -4.17
C ARG A 26 17.44 -5.74 -5.25
N ASP A 27 17.96 -5.75 -6.45
CA ASP A 27 17.38 -5.07 -7.61
C ASP A 27 16.67 -6.00 -8.60
N ASP A 28 16.72 -7.31 -8.33
CA ASP A 28 16.05 -8.37 -9.06
C ASP A 28 14.69 -8.70 -8.41
N PHE A 29 13.65 -8.69 -9.23
CA PHE A 29 12.32 -9.09 -8.82
C PHE A 29 12.02 -10.52 -9.21
N ALA A 30 11.31 -11.23 -8.34
CA ALA A 30 10.65 -12.46 -8.74
C ALA A 30 9.63 -12.17 -9.87
N PRO A 31 9.38 -13.12 -10.78
CA PRO A 31 8.31 -12.99 -11.75
C PRO A 31 6.97 -12.69 -11.05
N LEU A 32 6.13 -11.89 -11.71
CA LEU A 32 4.77 -11.70 -11.22
C LEU A 32 4.05 -13.05 -11.05
N PRO A 33 3.31 -13.25 -9.96
CA PRO A 33 2.49 -14.44 -9.77
C PRO A 33 1.51 -14.66 -10.94
N ASP A 34 1.18 -15.91 -11.23
CA ASP A 34 0.36 -16.23 -12.41
C ASP A 34 -1.04 -15.63 -12.33
N HIS A 35 -1.67 -15.62 -11.16
CA HIS A 35 -2.98 -14.97 -10.98
C HIS A 35 -2.95 -13.45 -11.24
N VAL A 36 -1.80 -12.78 -11.02
CA VAL A 36 -1.63 -11.37 -11.38
C VAL A 36 -1.48 -11.21 -12.89
N LYS A 37 -0.71 -12.09 -13.55
CA LYS A 37 -0.60 -12.12 -15.02
C LYS A 37 -1.95 -12.36 -15.67
N GLU A 38 -2.73 -13.32 -15.16
CA GLU A 38 -4.09 -13.58 -15.59
C GLU A 38 -5.00 -12.37 -15.47
N ALA A 39 -4.96 -11.67 -14.33
CA ALA A 39 -5.74 -10.45 -14.11
C ALA A 39 -5.39 -9.35 -15.14
N LEU A 40 -4.09 -9.20 -15.46
CA LEU A 40 -3.63 -8.24 -16.48
C LEU A 40 -4.09 -8.63 -17.89
N LEU A 41 -4.01 -9.92 -18.25
CA LEU A 41 -4.44 -10.42 -19.56
C LEU A 41 -5.96 -10.34 -19.74
N THR A 42 -6.72 -10.59 -18.68
CA THR A 42 -8.18 -10.46 -18.67
C THR A 42 -8.62 -9.00 -18.79
N GLY A 43 -7.81 -8.06 -18.28
CA GLY A 43 -8.12 -6.64 -18.28
C GLY A 43 -9.06 -6.22 -17.15
N GLY A 44 -9.70 -5.04 -17.31
CA GLY A 44 -10.59 -4.47 -16.29
C GLY A 44 -11.79 -5.37 -16.00
N GLN A 45 -12.02 -5.63 -14.71
CA GLN A 45 -13.10 -6.47 -14.21
C GLN A 45 -14.39 -5.68 -14.01
N ALA A 46 -15.53 -6.36 -14.02
CA ALA A 46 -16.83 -5.78 -13.70
C ALA A 46 -16.87 -5.26 -12.26
N PHE A 47 -17.45 -4.08 -12.08
CA PHE A 47 -17.46 -3.38 -10.79
C PHE A 47 -18.12 -4.19 -9.67
N GLU A 48 -19.14 -4.98 -10.00
CA GLU A 48 -19.93 -5.80 -9.08
C GLU A 48 -19.13 -6.94 -8.44
N LEU A 49 -17.96 -7.26 -9.00
CA LEU A 49 -17.06 -8.29 -8.44
C LEU A 49 -16.19 -7.74 -7.30
N PHE A 50 -16.10 -6.43 -7.17
CA PHE A 50 -15.28 -5.81 -6.13
C PHE A 50 -16.04 -5.65 -4.82
N LEU A 51 -15.36 -5.91 -3.71
CA LEU A 51 -15.85 -5.54 -2.38
C LEU A 51 -15.94 -4.00 -2.29
N LEU A 52 -17.09 -3.50 -1.93
CA LEU A 52 -17.29 -2.06 -1.76
C LEU A 52 -16.64 -1.56 -0.46
N LEU A 53 -16.21 -0.31 -0.44
CA LEU A 53 -15.55 0.30 0.71
C LEU A 53 -16.43 0.31 1.99
N ASP A 54 -17.73 0.53 1.85
CA ASP A 54 -18.69 0.53 2.95
C ASP A 54 -19.00 -0.88 3.51
N ARG A 55 -18.49 -1.91 2.86
CA ARG A 55 -18.52 -3.31 3.29
C ARG A 55 -17.13 -3.87 3.61
N ALA A 56 -16.15 -2.99 3.89
CA ALA A 56 -14.77 -3.41 4.14
C ALA A 56 -14.61 -4.35 5.34
N ASP A 57 -15.53 -4.29 6.31
CA ASP A 57 -15.61 -5.20 7.47
C ASP A 57 -15.80 -6.67 7.07
N GLU A 58 -16.37 -6.94 5.88
CA GLU A 58 -16.50 -8.31 5.36
C GLU A 58 -15.14 -8.96 4.97
N LEU A 59 -14.06 -8.18 4.93
CA LEU A 59 -12.71 -8.75 4.83
C LEU A 59 -12.38 -9.68 6.01
N LEU A 60 -13.01 -9.48 7.15
CA LEU A 60 -12.80 -10.30 8.35
C LEU A 60 -13.56 -11.64 8.29
N GLU A 61 -14.48 -11.81 7.33
CA GLU A 61 -15.20 -13.07 7.19
C GLU A 61 -14.29 -14.18 6.62
N PRO A 62 -14.52 -15.44 7.05
CA PRO A 62 -13.77 -16.57 6.54
C PRO A 62 -13.92 -16.74 5.03
N GLY A 63 -12.87 -17.25 4.37
CA GLY A 63 -12.90 -17.55 2.94
C GLY A 63 -12.37 -16.39 2.09
N TYR A 64 -12.78 -16.39 0.83
CA TYR A 64 -12.33 -15.44 -0.19
C TYR A 64 -13.52 -14.76 -0.85
N TRP A 65 -13.29 -13.54 -1.27
CA TRP A 65 -14.23 -12.81 -2.12
C TRP A 65 -14.18 -13.36 -3.56
N PRO A 66 -15.23 -13.23 -4.36
CA PRO A 66 -15.21 -13.70 -5.75
C PRO A 66 -14.06 -13.16 -6.59
N LEU A 67 -13.58 -11.95 -6.29
CA LEU A 67 -12.40 -11.35 -6.89
C LEU A 67 -11.40 -10.97 -5.79
N GLU A 68 -10.25 -11.65 -5.77
CA GLU A 68 -9.14 -11.35 -4.86
C GLU A 68 -8.00 -10.61 -5.54
N THR A 69 -7.87 -10.73 -6.87
CA THR A 69 -6.83 -10.07 -7.67
C THR A 69 -7.42 -9.55 -8.98
N GLY A 70 -7.29 -8.26 -9.20
CA GLY A 70 -7.79 -7.58 -10.39
C GLY A 70 -7.93 -6.08 -10.21
N PHE A 71 -8.33 -5.41 -11.26
CA PHE A 71 -8.62 -3.98 -11.27
C PHE A 71 -9.86 -3.68 -12.09
N GLY A 72 -10.53 -2.57 -11.81
CA GLY A 72 -11.72 -2.17 -12.54
C GLY A 72 -12.10 -0.71 -12.30
N LEU A 73 -13.01 -0.23 -13.14
CA LEU A 73 -13.59 1.11 -13.06
C LEU A 73 -14.99 1.04 -12.47
N GLY A 74 -15.25 1.88 -11.49
CA GLY A 74 -16.61 2.10 -10.97
C GLY A 74 -17.40 3.09 -11.80
N PRO A 75 -18.73 3.04 -11.70
CA PRO A 75 -19.63 3.93 -12.43
C PRO A 75 -19.48 5.41 -12.06
N ASP A 76 -18.86 5.71 -10.92
CA ASP A 76 -18.55 7.07 -10.45
C ASP A 76 -17.15 7.55 -10.88
N GLY A 77 -16.44 6.78 -11.73
CA GLY A 77 -15.07 7.07 -12.15
C GLY A 77 -14.02 6.68 -11.11
N SER A 78 -14.37 5.90 -10.08
CA SER A 78 -13.42 5.31 -9.17
C SER A 78 -12.68 4.15 -9.83
N VAL A 79 -11.45 3.89 -9.35
CA VAL A 79 -10.67 2.70 -9.70
C VAL A 79 -10.55 1.83 -8.47
N GLN A 80 -10.88 0.54 -8.61
CA GLN A 80 -10.62 -0.47 -7.60
C GLN A 80 -9.44 -1.34 -8.05
N VAL A 81 -8.54 -1.65 -7.10
CA VAL A 81 -7.43 -2.58 -7.32
C VAL A 81 -7.33 -3.52 -6.13
N PHE A 82 -7.44 -4.80 -6.40
CA PHE A 82 -7.34 -5.87 -5.41
C PHE A 82 -6.17 -6.78 -5.74
N VAL A 83 -5.39 -7.14 -4.71
CA VAL A 83 -4.24 -8.02 -4.85
C VAL A 83 -4.20 -9.00 -3.69
N LEU A 84 -4.16 -10.29 -4.00
CA LEU A 84 -3.85 -11.34 -3.04
C LEU A 84 -2.36 -11.69 -3.16
N THR A 85 -1.63 -11.62 -2.04
CA THR A 85 -0.22 -12.01 -2.01
C THR A 85 0.01 -13.07 -0.95
N GLN A 86 0.46 -14.24 -1.37
CA GLN A 86 0.87 -15.34 -0.48
C GLN A 86 2.30 -15.12 -0.01
N MET A 87 2.53 -15.19 1.30
CA MET A 87 3.81 -14.85 1.93
C MET A 87 4.31 -15.96 2.86
N PRO A 88 4.94 -17.02 2.33
CA PRO A 88 5.50 -18.09 3.15
C PRO A 88 6.52 -17.53 4.16
N LYS A 89 6.48 -18.04 5.40
CA LYS A 89 7.38 -17.67 6.51
C LYS A 89 7.22 -16.24 7.05
N VAL A 90 6.39 -15.42 6.46
CA VAL A 90 6.07 -14.08 6.94
C VAL A 90 4.90 -14.14 7.91
N THR A 91 4.91 -13.31 8.95
CA THR A 91 3.80 -13.17 9.88
C THR A 91 3.14 -11.79 9.75
N PRO A 92 1.85 -11.63 10.13
CA PRO A 92 1.21 -10.31 10.17
C PRO A 92 1.97 -9.30 11.02
N ALA A 93 2.57 -9.72 12.15
CA ALA A 93 3.37 -8.86 13.02
C ALA A 93 4.63 -8.29 12.35
N MET A 94 5.24 -9.01 11.40
CA MET A 94 6.39 -8.51 10.64
C MET A 94 5.98 -7.33 9.76
N TRP A 95 4.80 -7.36 9.16
CA TRP A 95 4.28 -6.26 8.36
C TRP A 95 3.83 -5.08 9.23
N ASP A 96 3.21 -5.33 10.38
CA ASP A 96 2.85 -4.27 11.32
C ASP A 96 4.10 -3.48 11.75
N TRP A 97 5.17 -4.20 12.10
CA TRP A 97 6.48 -3.58 12.38
C TRP A 97 7.03 -2.84 11.16
N TRP A 98 6.98 -3.42 9.96
CA TRP A 98 7.51 -2.80 8.75
C TRP A 98 6.88 -1.45 8.47
N PHE A 99 5.55 -1.34 8.58
CA PHE A 99 4.85 -0.08 8.35
C PHE A 99 5.20 1.00 9.38
N ALA A 100 5.51 0.63 10.61
CA ALA A 100 6.03 1.58 11.60
C ALA A 100 7.49 1.99 11.32
N TRP A 101 8.29 1.09 10.76
CA TRP A 101 9.74 1.23 10.65
C TRP A 101 10.21 1.89 9.35
N HIS A 102 9.64 1.54 8.21
CA HIS A 102 10.19 1.94 6.90
C HIS A 102 10.06 3.44 6.62
N GLY A 103 9.03 4.10 7.11
CA GLY A 103 8.71 5.51 6.80
C GLY A 103 9.70 6.54 7.36
N SER A 104 10.72 6.11 8.11
CA SER A 104 11.71 7.02 8.72
C SER A 104 12.89 7.34 7.81
N GLU A 105 13.16 6.52 6.81
CA GLU A 105 14.36 6.65 5.96
C GLU A 105 14.08 6.20 4.52
N ALA A 106 14.50 7.02 3.55
CA ALA A 106 14.38 6.69 2.13
C ALA A 106 15.02 5.34 1.76
N GLN A 107 16.16 5.00 2.38
CA GLN A 107 16.85 3.72 2.14
C GLN A 107 15.99 2.52 2.53
N ARG A 108 15.24 2.59 3.62
CA ARG A 108 14.30 1.53 4.01
C ARG A 108 13.18 1.41 2.99
N TYR A 109 12.62 2.52 2.54
CA TYR A 109 11.57 2.55 1.54
C TYR A 109 12.02 1.94 0.19
N LYS A 110 13.26 2.23 -0.24
CA LYS A 110 13.87 1.66 -1.44
C LYS A 110 14.06 0.14 -1.38
N LEU A 111 14.21 -0.46 -0.18
CA LEU A 111 14.25 -1.93 -0.05
C LEU A 111 12.94 -2.58 -0.51
N TRP A 112 11.82 -1.89 -0.30
CA TRP A 112 10.50 -2.45 -0.61
C TRP A 112 10.25 -2.54 -2.12
N HIS A 113 10.58 -1.47 -2.87
CA HIS A 113 10.49 -1.46 -4.33
C HIS A 113 11.66 -0.68 -4.96
N PRO A 114 12.83 -1.29 -5.16
CA PRO A 114 14.03 -0.59 -5.63
C PRO A 114 13.91 0.03 -7.02
N ARG A 115 12.92 -0.38 -7.83
CA ARG A 115 12.66 0.14 -9.17
C ARG A 115 11.53 1.16 -9.24
N ALA A 116 10.91 1.50 -8.11
CA ALA A 116 9.82 2.47 -8.07
C ALA A 116 9.96 3.46 -6.93
N HIS A 117 10.36 3.02 -5.74
CA HIS A 117 10.43 3.85 -4.55
C HIS A 117 11.66 4.76 -4.55
N ILE A 118 11.47 6.06 -4.30
CA ILE A 118 12.53 7.05 -4.27
C ILE A 118 12.77 7.55 -2.84
N SER A 119 11.72 7.99 -2.17
CA SER A 119 11.84 8.51 -0.81
C SER A 119 10.56 8.33 -0.01
N ALA A 120 10.73 8.17 1.30
CA ALA A 120 9.67 8.26 2.29
C ALA A 120 10.16 9.04 3.50
N LYS A 121 9.27 9.80 4.11
CA LYS A 121 9.50 10.48 5.39
C LYS A 121 8.18 10.67 6.13
N TRP A 122 8.25 10.71 7.43
CA TRP A 122 7.11 11.07 8.26
C TRP A 122 6.87 12.59 8.20
N ALA A 123 5.63 13.02 7.96
CA ALA A 123 5.26 14.43 7.89
C ALA A 123 5.46 15.17 9.23
N ASP A 124 5.41 14.44 10.34
CA ASP A 124 5.70 14.98 11.69
C ASP A 124 7.20 15.12 11.99
N GLY A 125 8.08 14.68 11.09
CA GLY A 125 9.54 14.71 11.23
C GLY A 125 10.12 13.78 12.29
N ARG A 126 9.30 12.91 12.91
CA ARG A 126 9.72 12.03 14.01
C ARG A 126 10.09 10.65 13.50
N SER A 127 11.30 10.20 13.83
CA SER A 127 11.81 8.85 13.49
C SER A 127 11.87 7.91 14.71
N ASP A 128 11.56 8.42 15.90
CA ASP A 128 11.66 7.72 17.18
C ASP A 128 10.38 6.94 17.57
N LEU A 129 9.32 7.04 16.77
CA LEU A 129 8.04 6.40 17.06
C LEU A 129 7.94 5.03 16.40
N ASN A 130 7.47 4.05 17.17
CA ASN A 130 7.29 2.66 16.74
C ASN A 130 5.84 2.35 16.33
N HIS A 131 5.09 3.35 15.85
CA HIS A 131 3.73 3.18 15.36
C HIS A 131 3.50 4.07 14.14
N TYR A 132 2.51 3.72 13.35
CA TYR A 132 2.12 4.45 12.12
C TYR A 132 0.69 5.00 12.19
N VAL A 133 -0.21 4.36 12.94
CA VAL A 133 -1.62 4.81 13.04
C VAL A 133 -1.69 6.24 13.58
N GLY A 134 -2.46 7.08 12.88
CA GLY A 134 -2.56 8.52 13.16
C GLY A 134 -1.47 9.38 12.50
N ARG A 135 -0.46 8.77 11.88
CA ARG A 135 0.63 9.48 11.21
C ARG A 135 0.43 9.55 9.69
N THR A 136 1.15 10.47 9.07
CA THR A 136 1.18 10.63 7.61
C THR A 136 2.61 10.41 7.11
N SER A 137 2.79 9.50 6.16
CA SER A 137 4.00 9.37 5.37
C SER A 137 3.89 10.21 4.10
N GLU A 138 4.92 10.98 3.78
CA GLU A 138 5.10 11.61 2.48
C GLU A 138 6.04 10.75 1.66
N VAL A 139 5.57 10.27 0.49
CA VAL A 139 6.32 9.37 -0.37
C VAL A 139 6.47 9.94 -1.77
N VAL A 140 7.59 9.58 -2.41
CA VAL A 140 7.84 9.83 -3.83
C VAL A 140 8.16 8.50 -4.47
N GLU A 141 7.37 8.13 -5.47
CA GLU A 141 7.46 6.82 -6.12
C GLU A 141 6.94 6.84 -7.55
N TYR A 142 7.30 5.85 -8.32
CA TYR A 142 6.70 5.57 -9.62
C TYR A 142 5.56 4.55 -9.47
N VAL A 143 4.41 4.85 -10.07
CA VAL A 143 3.35 3.86 -10.31
C VAL A 143 3.17 3.76 -11.82
N GLY A 144 3.56 2.64 -12.41
CA GLY A 144 3.75 2.55 -13.85
C GLY A 144 4.75 3.62 -14.34
N PRO A 145 4.44 4.39 -15.38
CA PRO A 145 5.30 5.43 -15.91
C PRO A 145 5.22 6.77 -15.13
N GLU A 146 4.29 6.90 -14.21
CA GLU A 146 4.00 8.17 -13.53
C GLU A 146 4.81 8.33 -12.25
N LEU A 147 5.55 9.44 -12.14
CA LEU A 147 6.19 9.86 -10.90
C LEU A 147 5.19 10.59 -10.03
N LEU A 148 4.90 10.03 -8.86
CA LEU A 148 3.91 10.55 -7.93
C LEU A 148 4.57 11.05 -6.64
N SER A 149 4.06 12.16 -6.12
CA SER A 149 4.34 12.65 -4.78
C SER A 149 3.05 12.55 -3.97
N LEU A 150 3.00 11.62 -3.04
CA LEU A 150 1.80 11.23 -2.33
C LEU A 150 1.91 11.45 -0.83
N THR A 151 0.78 11.53 -0.18
CA THR A 151 0.64 11.39 1.27
C THR A 151 -0.12 10.11 1.57
N ILE A 152 0.40 9.31 2.50
CA ILE A 152 -0.26 8.11 3.01
C ILE A 152 -0.56 8.38 4.48
N ARG A 153 -1.82 8.73 4.79
CA ARG A 153 -2.27 8.99 6.15
C ARG A 153 -2.87 7.72 6.73
N PHE A 154 -2.13 7.11 7.64
CA PHE A 154 -2.56 5.91 8.33
C PHE A 154 -3.69 6.21 9.31
N VAL A 155 -4.70 5.36 9.30
CA VAL A 155 -5.89 5.46 10.16
C VAL A 155 -6.10 4.15 10.92
N SER A 156 -6.88 4.18 12.00
CA SER A 156 -7.21 2.95 12.72
C SER A 156 -8.10 2.04 11.86
N PRO A 157 -7.98 0.71 11.98
CA PRO A 157 -8.90 -0.23 11.34
C PRO A 157 -10.38 0.07 11.66
N ALA A 158 -10.66 0.46 12.91
CA ALA A 158 -12.01 0.83 13.34
C ALA A 158 -12.61 2.01 12.52
N SER A 159 -11.79 2.95 12.05
CA SER A 159 -12.26 4.06 11.20
C SER A 159 -12.74 3.60 9.81
N MET A 160 -12.44 2.37 9.42
CA MET A 160 -12.90 1.71 8.20
C MET A 160 -13.90 0.57 8.48
N GLY A 161 -14.45 0.52 9.70
CA GLY A 161 -15.47 -0.45 10.08
C GLY A 161 -14.94 -1.82 10.54
N LEU A 162 -13.61 -2.03 10.58
CA LEU A 162 -13.05 -3.31 10.99
C LEU A 162 -13.01 -3.44 12.52
N ASP A 163 -13.44 -4.59 13.06
CA ASP A 163 -13.37 -4.90 14.49
C ASP A 163 -11.92 -5.24 14.91
N GLU A 164 -11.26 -4.29 15.56
CA GLU A 164 -9.88 -4.45 16.05
C GLU A 164 -9.71 -5.57 17.08
N ASN A 165 -10.75 -5.85 17.89
CA ASN A 165 -10.72 -6.98 18.82
C ASN A 165 -10.79 -8.31 18.07
N ARG A 166 -11.56 -8.39 16.99
CA ARG A 166 -11.60 -9.57 16.12
C ARG A 166 -10.25 -9.81 15.45
N LEU A 167 -9.66 -8.78 14.84
CA LEU A 167 -8.31 -8.85 14.27
C LEU A 167 -7.31 -9.40 15.28
N LYS A 168 -7.28 -8.85 16.49
CA LYS A 168 -6.38 -9.30 17.55
C LYS A 168 -6.61 -10.75 17.95
N ARG A 169 -7.88 -11.19 18.11
CA ARG A 169 -8.19 -12.59 18.48
C ARG A 169 -7.78 -13.58 17.40
N GLN A 170 -7.84 -13.19 16.14
CA GLN A 170 -7.47 -14.02 14.98
C GLN A 170 -5.97 -13.97 14.65
N GLY A 171 -5.19 -13.13 15.33
CA GLY A 171 -3.77 -12.89 15.00
C GLY A 171 -3.58 -12.18 13.66
N GLU A 172 -4.60 -11.43 13.22
CA GLU A 172 -4.64 -10.69 11.97
C GLU A 172 -4.21 -9.24 12.18
N VAL A 173 -3.76 -8.60 11.10
CA VAL A 173 -3.40 -7.18 11.07
C VAL A 173 -4.08 -6.52 9.87
N ALA A 174 -4.63 -5.34 10.08
CA ALA A 174 -5.14 -4.51 9.00
C ALA A 174 -4.42 -3.15 9.01
N ILE A 175 -3.65 -2.87 7.96
CA ILE A 175 -2.99 -1.59 7.75
C ILE A 175 -3.92 -0.76 6.88
N CYS A 176 -4.48 0.29 7.46
CA CYS A 176 -5.50 1.11 6.84
C CYS A 176 -4.97 2.53 6.61
N ALA A 177 -5.21 3.10 5.43
CA ALA A 177 -4.78 4.46 5.16
C ALA A 177 -5.66 5.21 4.13
N ARG A 178 -5.51 6.53 4.15
CA ARG A 178 -5.97 7.46 3.14
C ARG A 178 -4.80 7.88 2.25
N GLY A 179 -4.90 7.62 0.96
CA GLY A 179 -4.00 8.19 -0.04
C GLY A 179 -4.38 9.62 -0.37
N GLY A 180 -3.39 10.48 -0.61
CA GLY A 180 -3.61 11.86 -1.00
C GLY A 180 -2.46 12.40 -1.86
N ILE A 181 -2.59 13.64 -2.33
CA ILE A 181 -1.58 14.31 -3.14
C ILE A 181 -0.75 15.22 -2.22
N ALA A 182 0.59 15.04 -2.24
CA ALA A 182 1.49 15.86 -1.43
C ALA A 182 1.37 17.35 -1.78
N GLY A 183 1.48 18.20 -0.77
CA GLY A 183 1.34 19.64 -0.92
C GLY A 183 -0.10 20.13 -1.10
N THR A 184 -1.10 19.25 -1.04
CA THR A 184 -2.52 19.61 -1.12
C THR A 184 -3.30 19.02 0.06
N PRO A 185 -4.46 19.55 0.39
CA PRO A 185 -5.35 18.93 1.38
C PRO A 185 -6.18 17.76 0.79
N MET A 186 -6.01 17.42 -0.50
CA MET A 186 -6.86 16.43 -1.16
C MET A 186 -6.43 15.01 -0.83
N GLU A 187 -7.35 14.23 -0.30
CA GLU A 187 -7.27 12.77 -0.18
C GLU A 187 -8.02 12.16 -1.36
N THR A 188 -7.37 11.20 -2.03
CA THR A 188 -7.82 10.67 -3.33
C THR A 188 -8.30 9.24 -3.27
N GLY A 189 -8.09 8.54 -2.15
CA GLY A 189 -8.52 7.15 -2.05
C GLY A 189 -8.32 6.56 -0.66
N TRP A 190 -8.71 5.30 -0.55
CA TRP A 190 -8.55 4.45 0.61
C TRP A 190 -7.72 3.23 0.25
N LEU A 191 -7.00 2.70 1.22
CA LEU A 191 -6.32 1.41 1.09
C LEU A 191 -6.43 0.62 2.39
N ILE A 192 -6.50 -0.69 2.23
CA ILE A 192 -6.37 -1.69 3.30
C ILE A 192 -5.37 -2.75 2.82
N HIS A 193 -4.39 -3.07 3.67
CA HIS A 193 -3.63 -4.31 3.58
C HIS A 193 -4.07 -5.19 4.76
N HIS A 194 -4.95 -6.15 4.50
CA HIS A 194 -5.41 -7.10 5.49
C HIS A 194 -4.56 -8.36 5.44
N LEU A 195 -3.86 -8.63 6.55
CA LEU A 195 -3.00 -9.80 6.72
C LEU A 195 -3.66 -10.80 7.62
N ARG A 196 -3.75 -12.04 7.16
CA ARG A 196 -4.23 -13.16 7.97
C ARG A 196 -3.24 -14.31 7.96
N PRO A 197 -3.08 -15.00 9.12
CA PRO A 197 -2.19 -16.15 9.22
C PRO A 197 -2.64 -17.29 8.30
N THR A 198 -1.67 -18.02 7.76
CA THR A 198 -1.87 -19.28 7.03
C THR A 198 -1.01 -20.38 7.67
N GLN A 199 -1.18 -21.63 7.23
CA GLN A 199 -0.40 -22.74 7.74
C GLN A 199 1.12 -22.54 7.59
N ASN A 200 1.58 -21.85 6.53
CA ASN A 200 2.99 -21.70 6.19
C ASN A 200 3.52 -20.26 6.29
N GLY A 201 2.73 -19.33 6.84
CA GLY A 201 3.09 -17.92 6.92
C GLY A 201 1.86 -17.04 7.04
N CYS A 202 1.71 -16.07 6.15
CA CYS A 202 0.50 -15.27 6.04
C CYS A 202 0.14 -15.00 4.57
N GLU A 203 -1.05 -14.47 4.38
CA GLU A 203 -1.45 -13.86 3.10
C GLU A 203 -1.87 -12.41 3.35
N MET A 204 -1.68 -11.57 2.35
CA MET A 204 -2.12 -10.18 2.37
C MET A 204 -3.18 -9.97 1.30
N ARG A 205 -4.32 -9.42 1.72
CA ARG A 205 -5.42 -8.99 0.85
C ARG A 205 -5.37 -7.47 0.75
N SER A 206 -4.68 -6.96 -0.27
CA SER A 206 -4.58 -5.53 -0.53
C SER A 206 -5.82 -5.05 -1.28
N ARG A 207 -6.38 -3.93 -0.83
CA ARG A 207 -7.60 -3.32 -1.39
C ARG A 207 -7.39 -1.83 -1.53
N PHE A 208 -7.65 -1.33 -2.74
CA PHE A 208 -7.56 0.10 -3.05
C PHE A 208 -8.88 0.57 -3.68
N TRP A 209 -9.39 1.68 -3.18
CA TRP A 209 -10.55 2.39 -3.71
C TRP A 209 -10.14 3.82 -3.99
N LEU A 210 -9.87 4.15 -5.26
CA LEU A 210 -9.25 5.40 -5.68
C LEU A 210 -10.20 6.24 -6.53
N GLY A 211 -10.07 7.56 -6.46
CA GLY A 211 -10.85 8.46 -7.30
C GLY A 211 -12.35 8.48 -7.02
N GLY A 212 -13.14 9.00 -7.95
CA GLY A 212 -14.58 9.05 -7.86
C GLY A 212 -15.09 9.66 -6.54
N ASN A 213 -16.05 9.00 -5.91
CA ASN A 213 -16.63 9.42 -4.64
C ASN A 213 -15.68 9.28 -3.43
N ASN A 214 -14.49 8.68 -3.60
CA ASN A 214 -13.47 8.56 -2.55
C ASN A 214 -12.65 9.83 -2.37
N VAL A 215 -12.70 10.75 -3.34
CA VAL A 215 -11.94 12.01 -3.30
C VAL A 215 -12.62 13.00 -2.36
N ARG A 216 -11.86 13.62 -1.45
CA ARG A 216 -12.34 14.70 -0.57
C ARG A 216 -11.19 15.48 0.06
N PRO A 217 -11.41 16.73 0.47
CA PRO A 217 -10.45 17.44 1.29
C PRO A 217 -10.33 16.80 2.66
N ARG A 218 -9.11 16.74 3.21
CA ARG A 218 -8.83 16.19 4.55
C ARG A 218 -9.66 16.89 5.62
N GLY A 219 -10.29 16.09 6.48
CA GLY A 219 -11.13 16.59 7.58
C GLY A 219 -12.50 17.14 7.17
N MET A 220 -12.89 16.98 5.90
CA MET A 220 -14.19 17.41 5.39
C MET A 220 -15.05 16.22 4.97
N ASP A 221 -15.52 15.45 5.96
CA ASP A 221 -16.37 14.26 5.73
C ASP A 221 -17.87 14.60 5.55
N ASN A 222 -18.23 15.89 5.55
CA ASN A 222 -19.58 16.38 5.35
C ASN A 222 -19.97 16.44 3.86
N VAL A 223 -21.23 16.83 3.59
CA VAL A 223 -21.79 16.93 2.24
C VAL A 223 -20.99 17.87 1.35
N PHE A 224 -20.52 18.99 1.91
CA PHE A 224 -19.73 19.97 1.16
C PHE A 224 -18.37 19.41 0.72
N GLY A 225 -17.66 18.73 1.62
CA GLY A 225 -16.41 18.05 1.27
C GLY A 225 -16.58 16.97 0.22
N LYS A 226 -17.68 16.21 0.28
CA LYS A 226 -18.05 15.22 -0.76
C LYS A 226 -18.29 15.88 -2.11
N LEU A 227 -18.99 17.04 -2.13
CA LEU A 227 -19.23 17.78 -3.37
C LEU A 227 -17.93 18.31 -3.97
N MET A 228 -17.06 18.92 -3.16
CA MET A 228 -15.73 19.38 -3.61
C MET A 228 -14.91 18.23 -4.17
N GLY A 229 -14.93 17.09 -3.51
CA GLY A 229 -14.22 15.89 -3.97
C GLY A 229 -14.72 15.39 -5.32
N ARG A 230 -16.02 15.33 -5.54
CA ARG A 230 -16.63 14.96 -6.83
C ARG A 230 -16.22 15.92 -7.96
N VAL A 231 -16.21 17.22 -7.69
CA VAL A 231 -15.74 18.22 -8.66
C VAL A 231 -14.27 17.99 -8.99
N ALA A 232 -13.41 17.80 -8.00
CA ALA A 232 -11.99 17.52 -8.21
C ALA A 232 -11.76 16.22 -9.00
N ALA A 233 -12.48 15.15 -8.69
CA ALA A 233 -12.41 13.86 -9.40
C ALA A 233 -12.90 13.99 -10.85
N HIS A 234 -13.92 14.79 -11.12
CA HIS A 234 -14.42 15.03 -12.47
C HIS A 234 -13.36 15.69 -13.38
N PHE A 235 -12.57 16.62 -12.85
CA PHE A 235 -11.48 17.26 -13.62
C PHE A 235 -10.21 16.42 -13.71
N ASN A 236 -10.07 15.38 -12.87
CA ASN A 236 -8.92 14.48 -12.85
C ASN A 236 -9.39 13.01 -12.82
N PRO A 237 -10.05 12.53 -13.90
CA PRO A 237 -10.60 11.19 -13.93
C PRO A 237 -9.46 10.17 -13.99
N LEU A 238 -9.57 9.12 -13.17
CA LEU A 238 -8.69 7.97 -13.24
C LEU A 238 -9.05 7.09 -14.45
N LYS A 239 -8.07 6.33 -14.93
CA LYS A 239 -8.20 5.44 -16.08
C LYS A 239 -7.90 3.99 -15.66
N ALA A 240 -8.41 3.05 -16.42
CA ALA A 240 -8.20 1.61 -16.15
C ALA A 240 -6.71 1.20 -16.17
N ASN A 241 -5.89 1.83 -17.02
CA ASN A 241 -4.45 1.53 -17.05
C ASN A 241 -3.74 1.91 -15.74
N GLN A 242 -4.18 2.97 -15.03
CA GLN A 242 -3.64 3.30 -13.72
C GLN A 242 -3.99 2.23 -12.67
N GLY A 243 -5.14 1.56 -12.82
CA GLY A 243 -5.48 0.38 -12.02
C GLY A 243 -4.55 -0.80 -12.31
N ALA A 244 -4.25 -1.06 -13.59
CA ALA A 244 -3.29 -2.09 -13.98
C ALA A 244 -1.86 -1.77 -13.47
N ASP A 245 -1.42 -0.52 -13.58
CA ASP A 245 -0.12 -0.07 -13.09
C ASP A 245 0.01 -0.27 -11.56
N LEU A 246 -1.03 0.09 -10.81
CA LEU A 246 -1.06 -0.12 -9.36
C LEU A 246 -1.14 -1.61 -8.98
N LEU A 247 -1.86 -2.43 -9.76
CA LEU A 247 -1.89 -3.88 -9.56
C LEU A 247 -0.49 -4.49 -9.66
N VAL A 248 0.25 -4.11 -10.70
CA VAL A 248 1.65 -4.55 -10.90
C VAL A 248 2.54 -4.04 -9.78
N HIS A 249 2.47 -2.74 -9.47
CA HIS A 249 3.27 -2.12 -8.42
C HIS A 249 3.07 -2.83 -7.08
N CYS A 250 1.83 -2.97 -6.62
CA CYS A 250 1.51 -3.63 -5.36
C CYS A 250 1.94 -5.11 -5.35
N ALA A 251 1.70 -5.86 -6.44
CA ALA A 251 2.14 -7.25 -6.52
C ALA A 251 3.66 -7.39 -6.46
N GLN A 252 4.40 -6.49 -7.11
CA GLN A 252 5.88 -6.50 -7.10
C GLN A 252 6.41 -6.17 -5.72
N GLU A 253 6.00 -5.06 -5.12
CA GLU A 253 6.52 -4.61 -3.84
C GLU A 253 6.24 -5.61 -2.71
N MET A 254 5.02 -6.15 -2.64
CA MET A 254 4.65 -7.09 -1.57
C MET A 254 5.41 -8.42 -1.69
N ASN A 255 5.54 -8.97 -2.90
CA ASN A 255 6.30 -10.20 -3.11
C ASN A 255 7.80 -9.99 -2.91
N HIS A 256 8.33 -8.84 -3.35
CA HIS A 256 9.76 -8.53 -3.22
C HIS A 256 10.17 -8.47 -1.75
N LEU A 257 9.47 -7.66 -0.94
CA LEU A 257 9.78 -7.54 0.48
C LEU A 257 9.56 -8.84 1.24
N ALA A 258 8.47 -9.56 0.96
CA ALA A 258 8.16 -10.83 1.63
C ALA A 258 9.31 -11.84 1.53
N ALA A 259 10.09 -11.81 0.46
CA ALA A 259 11.20 -12.74 0.24
C ALA A 259 12.34 -12.62 1.29
N PHE A 260 12.50 -11.46 1.92
CA PHE A 260 13.55 -11.23 2.92
C PHE A 260 13.05 -10.56 4.22
N LEU A 261 11.78 -10.24 4.32
CA LEU A 261 11.17 -9.63 5.51
C LEU A 261 11.45 -10.42 6.80
N PRO A 262 11.39 -11.77 6.83
CA PRO A 262 11.71 -12.51 8.05
C PRO A 262 13.12 -12.23 8.57
N THR A 263 14.13 -12.24 7.71
CA THR A 263 15.53 -12.00 8.09
C THR A 263 15.79 -10.53 8.41
N LEU A 264 15.09 -9.62 7.75
CA LEU A 264 15.13 -8.19 8.07
C LEU A 264 14.52 -7.91 9.45
N TYR A 265 13.39 -8.54 9.75
CA TYR A 265 12.72 -8.45 11.06
C TYR A 265 13.58 -9.05 12.18
N GLU A 266 14.22 -10.18 11.95
CA GLU A 266 15.16 -10.78 12.90
C GLU A 266 16.30 -9.81 13.27
N LYS A 267 16.82 -9.06 12.29
CA LYS A 267 17.94 -8.13 12.49
C LYS A 267 17.52 -6.79 13.10
N PHE A 268 16.38 -6.23 12.70
CA PHE A 268 15.98 -4.86 13.02
C PHE A 268 14.65 -4.75 13.77
N GLY A 269 13.91 -5.83 13.89
CA GLY A 269 12.65 -5.87 14.62
C GLY A 269 12.84 -5.71 16.14
N PRO A 270 11.73 -5.54 16.88
CA PRO A 270 11.78 -5.46 18.33
C PRO A 270 12.35 -6.76 18.89
N ARG A 271 13.37 -6.62 19.77
CA ARG A 271 13.89 -7.80 20.49
C ARG A 271 12.81 -8.28 21.43
N SER A 272 12.48 -9.56 21.36
CA SER A 272 11.66 -10.18 22.41
C SER A 272 12.40 -9.94 23.73
N SER A 273 11.74 -9.23 24.66
CA SER A 273 12.19 -9.21 26.04
C SER A 273 12.14 -10.68 26.53
N ALA A 274 13.30 -11.25 26.73
CA ALA A 274 13.48 -12.60 27.29
C ALA A 274 12.89 -12.65 28.71
#